data_af63dd7f845718c1c0785fcb013a1858
#
_entry.id   af63dd7f845718c1c0785fcb013a1858
#
_cell.length_a   1.000
_cell.length_b   1.000
_cell.length_c   1.000
_cell.angle_alpha   90.00
_cell.angle_beta   90.00
_cell.angle_gamma   90.00
#
_symmetry.space_group_name_H-M   'P 1'
#
loop_
_entity.id
_entity.type
_entity.pdbx_description
1 polymer ?
#
loop_
_entity_poly.entity_id
_entity_poly.type
_entity_poly.pdbx_seq_one_letter_code
_entity_poly.pdbx_strand_id
1 'polypeptide(L)'
;MNSLKFIISSVLFLLLVPNCKAQLSPPGLGTTQTAFWGAVGVKQQLDAKNTSVTYVGIGRISDPQGDTNPFKKQSIIVLNQEFYHKLNKRWQYSYALSYRSQNQYSNKEPFEENSPATHQEFRGYGRLSYTTMLGSVQWKTTFREEARKFYTPDFETVENDFQLRSRFKTQATVALDSYSESSLIGSAEALFSIGNDDTQGWSNFEYKESRFCLYYSYSPDSMPVTFDVGYMNDLIGHCHHIKDANYLAFDIVLENVF
;
A
#
# COMPACT_ATOMS: atom_id res chain seq x y z
N MET A 1 38.93 27.46 -18.20
CA MET A 1 37.52 27.90 -18.21
C MET A 1 36.50 26.78 -18.35
N ASN A 2 36.90 25.57 -18.82
CA ASN A 2 35.98 24.42 -19.00
C ASN A 2 35.79 23.56 -17.74
N SER A 3 36.77 23.50 -16.84
CA SER A 3 36.68 22.73 -15.59
C SER A 3 35.67 23.30 -14.57
N LEU A 4 35.52 24.62 -14.52
CA LEU A 4 34.56 25.27 -13.61
C LEU A 4 33.11 25.01 -14.04
N LYS A 5 32.83 24.96 -15.35
CA LYS A 5 31.49 24.60 -15.86
C LYS A 5 31.11 23.16 -15.58
N PHE A 6 32.09 22.24 -15.60
CA PHE A 6 31.91 20.82 -15.29
C PHE A 6 31.62 20.63 -13.79
N ILE A 7 32.28 21.36 -12.91
CA ILE A 7 32.07 21.32 -11.46
C ILE A 7 30.69 21.89 -11.09
N ILE A 8 30.27 23.02 -11.70
CA ILE A 8 28.96 23.62 -11.49
C ILE A 8 27.85 22.72 -12.01
N SER A 9 28.02 22.08 -13.17
CA SER A 9 27.05 21.11 -13.69
C SER A 9 26.94 19.85 -12.82
N SER A 10 28.05 19.35 -12.25
CA SER A 10 28.05 18.22 -11.33
C SER A 10 27.46 18.54 -9.97
N VAL A 11 27.64 19.76 -9.46
CA VAL A 11 27.03 20.21 -8.20
C VAL A 11 25.53 20.47 -8.38
N LEU A 12 25.07 20.97 -9.52
CA LEU A 12 23.65 21.16 -9.83
C LEU A 12 22.91 19.80 -9.98
N PHE A 13 23.61 18.75 -10.46
CA PHE A 13 23.06 17.39 -10.56
C PHE A 13 22.97 16.69 -9.20
N LEU A 14 23.73 17.15 -8.18
CA LEU A 14 23.72 16.62 -6.81
C LEU A 14 22.55 17.17 -5.94
N LEU A 15 21.88 18.22 -6.38
CA LEU A 15 20.74 18.83 -5.65
C LEU A 15 19.39 18.28 -6.05
N LEU A 16 19.30 17.46 -7.10
CA LEU A 16 18.07 16.76 -7.49
C LEU A 16 18.00 15.39 -6.77
N VAL A 17 17.83 15.40 -5.43
CA VAL A 17 17.38 14.23 -4.72
C VAL A 17 15.85 14.18 -4.89
N PRO A 18 15.32 13.29 -5.75
CA PRO A 18 13.88 13.15 -5.85
C PRO A 18 13.34 12.73 -4.48
N ASN A 19 12.46 13.52 -3.89
CA ASN A 19 11.73 13.16 -2.70
C ASN A 19 10.93 11.90 -3.02
N CYS A 20 11.32 10.76 -2.45
CA CYS A 20 10.56 9.53 -2.59
C CYS A 20 9.24 9.71 -1.85
N LYS A 21 8.16 10.01 -2.59
CA LYS A 21 6.82 10.13 -2.03
C LYS A 21 6.37 8.76 -1.54
N ALA A 22 5.97 8.68 -0.28
CA ALA A 22 5.45 7.45 0.32
C ALA A 22 3.95 7.38 0.02
N GLN A 23 3.57 6.56 -0.95
CA GLN A 23 2.18 6.26 -1.25
C GLN A 23 1.63 5.25 -0.25
N LEU A 24 0.46 5.54 0.34
CA LEU A 24 -0.31 4.61 1.16
C LEU A 24 -1.09 3.70 0.20
N SER A 25 -0.71 2.42 0.10
CA SER A 25 -1.39 1.48 -0.79
C SER A 25 -2.64 0.90 -0.13
N PRO A 26 -3.82 0.94 -0.79
CA PRO A 26 -5.03 0.31 -0.28
C PRO A 26 -4.81 -1.16 0.06
N PRO A 27 -5.44 -1.67 1.13
CA PRO A 27 -5.48 -3.11 1.39
C PRO A 27 -6.45 -3.79 0.43
N GLY A 28 -6.31 -5.11 0.20
CA GLY A 28 -7.37 -5.90 -0.41
C GLY A 28 -8.58 -5.95 0.51
N LEU A 29 -9.76 -5.65 -0.02
CA LEU A 29 -11.02 -5.56 0.73
C LEU A 29 -11.93 -6.77 0.49
N GLY A 30 -11.40 -7.82 -0.15
CA GLY A 30 -12.15 -9.05 -0.44
C GLY A 30 -13.02 -8.94 -1.69
N THR A 31 -14.06 -9.78 -1.77
CA THR A 31 -14.96 -9.85 -2.91
C THR A 31 -15.93 -8.66 -2.89
N THR A 32 -15.74 -7.73 -3.82
CA THR A 32 -16.60 -6.55 -4.04
C THR A 32 -16.50 -6.14 -5.50
N GLN A 33 -17.44 -5.38 -6.02
CA GLN A 33 -17.35 -4.83 -7.37
C GLN A 33 -16.60 -3.51 -7.37
N THR A 34 -16.92 -2.63 -6.41
CA THR A 34 -16.28 -1.34 -6.24
C THR A 34 -15.93 -1.10 -4.76
N ALA A 35 -14.87 -0.36 -4.53
CA ALA A 35 -14.43 -0.01 -3.20
C ALA A 35 -13.92 1.43 -3.12
N PHE A 36 -13.98 1.99 -1.93
CA PHE A 36 -13.35 3.25 -1.56
C PHE A 36 -12.31 3.00 -0.48
N TRP A 37 -11.15 3.60 -0.64
CA TRP A 37 -10.11 3.68 0.36
C TRP A 37 -9.82 5.14 0.69
N GLY A 38 -9.76 5.48 1.97
CA GLY A 38 -9.30 6.77 2.45
C GLY A 38 -8.30 6.60 3.60
N ALA A 39 -7.20 7.34 3.59
CA ALA A 39 -6.24 7.32 4.68
C ALA A 39 -5.69 8.71 5.00
N VAL A 40 -5.36 8.90 6.28
CA VAL A 40 -4.64 10.07 6.77
C VAL A 40 -3.41 9.59 7.51
N GLY A 41 -2.25 10.14 7.16
CA GLY A 41 -0.97 9.74 7.73
C GLY A 41 -0.08 10.92 8.08
N VAL A 42 0.94 10.60 8.87
CA VAL A 42 2.05 11.49 9.21
C VAL A 42 3.34 10.80 8.80
N LYS A 43 4.12 11.49 7.98
CA LYS A 43 5.47 11.09 7.59
C LYS A 43 6.46 12.02 8.26
N GLN A 44 7.32 11.48 9.10
CA GLN A 44 8.28 12.21 9.88
C GLN A 44 9.70 11.75 9.55
N GLN A 45 10.54 12.69 9.08
CA GLN A 45 11.98 12.45 8.94
C GLN A 45 12.62 12.47 10.31
N LEU A 46 13.14 11.34 10.79
CA LEU A 46 13.77 11.22 12.10
C LEU A 46 15.24 11.65 12.07
N ASP A 47 15.93 11.31 10.99
CA ASP A 47 17.32 11.72 10.70
C ASP A 47 17.62 11.59 9.19
N ALA A 48 18.88 11.75 8.78
CA ALA A 48 19.29 11.69 7.38
C ALA A 48 18.96 10.37 6.67
N LYS A 49 18.79 9.28 7.42
CA LYS A 49 18.54 7.92 6.89
C LYS A 49 17.19 7.35 7.29
N ASN A 50 16.62 7.80 8.39
CA ASN A 50 15.45 7.21 9.01
C ASN A 50 14.20 8.08 8.81
N THR A 51 13.10 7.45 8.40
CA THR A 51 11.79 8.08 8.25
C THR A 51 10.74 7.18 8.89
N SER A 52 9.81 7.77 9.63
CA SER A 52 8.64 7.10 10.20
C SER A 52 7.40 7.49 9.42
N VAL A 53 6.49 6.54 9.19
CA VAL A 53 5.18 6.79 8.59
C VAL A 53 4.13 6.09 9.44
N THR A 54 3.23 6.88 10.01
CA THR A 54 2.05 6.39 10.75
C THR A 54 0.81 6.78 9.98
N TYR A 55 -0.15 5.87 9.79
CA TYR A 55 -1.42 6.23 9.19
C TYR A 55 -2.59 5.44 9.76
N VAL A 56 -3.77 6.06 9.68
CA VAL A 56 -5.07 5.42 9.86
C VAL A 56 -5.78 5.45 8.53
N GLY A 57 -6.37 4.33 8.15
CA GLY A 57 -7.13 4.21 6.91
C GLY A 57 -8.45 3.49 7.12
N ILE A 58 -9.41 3.83 6.26
CA ILE A 58 -10.72 3.20 6.22
C ILE A 58 -11.02 2.69 4.82
N GLY A 59 -11.63 1.52 4.72
CA GLY A 59 -12.13 0.95 3.48
C GLY A 59 -13.64 0.77 3.52
N ARG A 60 -14.29 1.10 2.43
CA ARG A 60 -15.72 0.84 2.21
C ARG A 60 -15.90 0.08 0.91
N ILE A 61 -16.96 -0.70 0.82
CA ILE A 61 -17.23 -1.58 -0.32
C ILE A 61 -18.68 -1.51 -0.79
N SER A 62 -18.91 -1.85 -2.05
CA SER A 62 -20.22 -2.20 -2.61
C SER A 62 -20.55 -3.66 -2.31
N ASP A 63 -21.76 -4.09 -2.64
CA ASP A 63 -22.08 -5.51 -2.74
C ASP A 63 -21.32 -6.16 -3.91
N PRO A 64 -21.06 -7.48 -3.86
CA PRO A 64 -20.29 -8.17 -4.90
C PRO A 64 -20.95 -8.22 -6.27
N GLN A 65 -22.29 -8.07 -6.35
CA GLN A 65 -23.06 -8.17 -7.58
C GLN A 65 -24.05 -7.01 -7.71
N GLY A 66 -24.09 -6.41 -8.91
CA GLY A 66 -25.13 -5.44 -9.28
C GLY A 66 -25.06 -4.08 -8.58
N ASP A 67 -24.06 -3.83 -7.76
CA ASP A 67 -23.94 -2.60 -6.98
C ASP A 67 -22.58 -1.95 -7.20
N THR A 68 -22.59 -0.71 -7.65
CA THR A 68 -21.40 0.11 -7.91
C THR A 68 -21.18 1.20 -6.89
N ASN A 69 -21.97 1.26 -5.79
CA ASN A 69 -21.79 2.25 -4.73
C ASN A 69 -20.67 1.84 -3.77
N PRO A 70 -19.44 2.40 -3.87
CA PRO A 70 -18.30 2.01 -3.05
C PRO A 70 -18.42 2.44 -1.58
N PHE A 71 -19.46 3.20 -1.21
CA PHE A 71 -19.70 3.69 0.15
C PHE A 71 -20.76 2.91 0.92
N LYS A 72 -21.27 1.80 0.37
CA LYS A 72 -22.42 1.10 0.93
C LYS A 72 -22.13 0.48 2.29
N LYS A 73 -21.01 -0.23 2.43
CA LYS A 73 -20.66 -0.99 3.63
C LYS A 73 -19.28 -0.61 4.16
N GLN A 74 -19.11 -0.65 5.48
CA GLN A 74 -17.80 -0.58 6.11
C GLN A 74 -17.06 -1.90 5.86
N SER A 75 -15.82 -1.85 5.38
CA SER A 75 -15.02 -3.05 5.14
C SER A 75 -13.88 -3.20 6.13
N ILE A 76 -13.08 -2.16 6.31
CA ILE A 76 -11.86 -2.27 7.12
C ILE A 76 -11.51 -0.93 7.78
N ILE A 77 -10.92 -1.03 8.96
CA ILE A 77 -10.14 0.05 9.59
C ILE A 77 -8.72 -0.46 9.76
N VAL A 78 -7.74 0.38 9.45
CA VAL A 78 -6.32 0.05 9.53
C VAL A 78 -5.60 1.10 10.35
N LEU A 79 -4.76 0.66 11.30
CA LEU A 79 -3.71 1.46 11.91
C LEU A 79 -2.37 0.86 11.52
N ASN A 80 -1.44 1.67 11.02
CA ASN A 80 -0.14 1.21 10.57
C ASN A 80 0.98 2.14 11.03
N GLN A 81 2.08 1.54 11.47
CA GLN A 81 3.32 2.22 11.79
C GLN A 81 4.46 1.55 11.03
N GLU A 82 5.19 2.31 10.22
CA GLU A 82 6.29 1.81 9.40
C GLU A 82 7.54 2.69 9.56
N PHE A 83 8.69 2.07 9.75
CA PHE A 83 9.99 2.71 9.83
C PHE A 83 10.83 2.34 8.62
N TYR A 84 11.29 3.35 7.91
CA TYR A 84 12.14 3.24 6.72
C TYR A 84 13.57 3.58 7.06
N HIS A 85 14.52 2.81 6.51
CA HIS A 85 15.94 3.07 6.63
C HIS A 85 16.62 3.07 5.26
N LYS A 86 17.23 4.19 4.88
CA LYS A 86 18.03 4.31 3.65
C LYS A 86 19.42 3.68 3.85
N LEU A 87 19.71 2.58 3.17
CA LEU A 87 21.03 1.96 3.14
C LEU A 87 22.00 2.81 2.31
N ASN A 88 21.55 3.28 1.16
CA ASN A 88 22.28 4.16 0.24
C ASN A 88 21.29 4.90 -0.69
N LYS A 89 21.78 5.54 -1.76
CA LYS A 89 20.95 6.29 -2.72
C LYS A 89 19.92 5.43 -3.47
N ARG A 90 20.12 4.11 -3.55
CA ARG A 90 19.27 3.20 -4.33
C ARG A 90 18.51 2.21 -3.46
N TRP A 91 19.08 1.77 -2.35
CA TRP A 91 18.52 0.72 -1.50
C TRP A 91 17.95 1.28 -0.21
N GLN A 92 16.76 0.82 0.12
CA GLN A 92 16.04 1.14 1.34
C GLN A 92 15.37 -0.13 1.86
N TYR A 93 15.39 -0.35 3.18
CA TYR A 93 14.52 -1.33 3.80
C TYR A 93 13.56 -0.64 4.76
N SER A 94 12.47 -1.33 5.10
CA SER A 94 11.53 -0.92 6.14
C SER A 94 11.02 -2.12 6.93
N TYR A 95 10.50 -1.84 8.11
CA TYR A 95 9.74 -2.78 8.93
C TYR A 95 8.54 -2.06 9.51
N ALA A 96 7.45 -2.80 9.73
CA ALA A 96 6.20 -2.22 10.18
C ALA A 96 5.37 -3.17 11.04
N LEU A 97 4.51 -2.55 11.84
CA LEU A 97 3.41 -3.20 12.52
C LEU A 97 2.10 -2.57 12.06
N SER A 98 1.09 -3.39 11.87
CA SER A 98 -0.23 -2.95 11.46
C SER A 98 -1.29 -3.73 12.22
N TYR A 99 -2.29 -3.00 12.70
CA TYR A 99 -3.54 -3.56 13.22
C TYR A 99 -4.65 -3.30 12.23
N ARG A 100 -5.58 -4.26 12.10
CA ARG A 100 -6.74 -4.17 11.21
C ARG A 100 -7.95 -4.77 11.88
N SER A 101 -9.07 -4.08 11.72
CA SER A 101 -10.40 -4.61 12.02
C SER A 101 -11.18 -4.67 10.72
N GLN A 102 -11.56 -5.86 10.28
CA GLN A 102 -12.22 -6.10 9.00
C GLN A 102 -13.59 -6.70 9.19
N ASN A 103 -14.61 -6.04 8.62
CA ASN A 103 -15.97 -6.57 8.57
C ASN A 103 -16.07 -7.75 7.60
N GLN A 104 -16.89 -8.72 7.96
CA GLN A 104 -17.14 -9.94 7.21
C GLN A 104 -18.58 -9.95 6.69
N TYR A 105 -18.73 -10.23 5.39
CA TYR A 105 -20.04 -10.28 4.73
C TYR A 105 -20.23 -11.60 4.01
N SER A 106 -21.47 -12.06 3.94
CA SER A 106 -21.88 -13.21 3.13
C SER A 106 -21.55 -12.96 1.66
N ASN A 107 -21.09 -14.01 0.96
CA ASN A 107 -20.92 -14.00 -0.50
C ASN A 107 -22.21 -14.29 -1.27
N LYS A 108 -23.33 -14.49 -0.55
CA LYS A 108 -24.67 -14.77 -1.11
C LYS A 108 -25.61 -13.63 -0.77
N GLU A 109 -26.57 -13.34 -1.66
CA GLU A 109 -27.64 -12.41 -1.40
C GLU A 109 -28.40 -12.80 -0.12
N PRO A 110 -28.77 -11.82 0.72
CA PRO A 110 -28.68 -10.36 0.56
C PRO A 110 -27.34 -9.74 1.03
N PHE A 111 -26.25 -10.48 1.07
CA PHE A 111 -24.88 -10.04 1.43
C PHE A 111 -24.79 -9.44 2.85
N GLU A 112 -25.52 -10.00 3.79
CA GLU A 112 -25.55 -9.57 5.19
C GLU A 112 -24.22 -9.81 5.89
N GLU A 113 -24.04 -9.17 7.04
CA GLU A 113 -22.89 -9.40 7.90
C GLU A 113 -22.87 -10.84 8.41
N ASN A 114 -21.69 -11.44 8.45
CA ASN A 114 -21.48 -12.75 9.02
C ASN A 114 -21.55 -12.72 10.54
N SER A 115 -21.61 -13.89 11.16
CA SER A 115 -21.39 -14.06 12.58
C SER A 115 -20.14 -14.92 12.81
N PRO A 116 -19.09 -14.36 13.42
CA PRO A 116 -18.91 -13.00 13.91
C PRO A 116 -18.81 -11.95 12.78
N ALA A 117 -19.25 -10.71 13.07
CA ALA A 117 -19.32 -9.62 12.09
C ALA A 117 -17.95 -9.06 11.71
N THR A 118 -16.95 -9.22 12.55
CA THR A 118 -15.60 -8.67 12.34
C THR A 118 -14.50 -9.69 12.65
N HIS A 119 -13.37 -9.55 11.98
CA HIS A 119 -12.11 -10.21 12.34
C HIS A 119 -11.04 -9.17 12.66
N GLN A 120 -10.24 -9.46 13.68
CA GLN A 120 -9.08 -8.67 14.03
C GLN A 120 -7.83 -9.27 13.39
N GLU A 121 -6.90 -8.43 12.97
CA GLU A 121 -5.64 -8.88 12.38
C GLU A 121 -4.48 -8.04 12.90
N PHE A 122 -3.44 -8.70 13.40
CA PHE A 122 -2.12 -8.11 13.59
C PHE A 122 -1.20 -8.55 12.47
N ARG A 123 -0.43 -7.60 11.95
CA ARG A 123 0.49 -7.83 10.85
C ARG A 123 1.85 -7.22 11.15
N GLY A 124 2.90 -8.05 11.09
CA GLY A 124 4.28 -7.58 10.98
C GLY A 124 4.77 -7.74 9.55
N TYR A 125 5.51 -6.76 9.02
CA TYR A 125 6.10 -6.91 7.69
C TYR A 125 7.44 -6.19 7.54
N GLY A 126 8.24 -6.69 6.60
CA GLY A 126 9.47 -6.07 6.14
C GLY A 126 9.44 -5.83 4.64
N ARG A 127 10.11 -4.77 4.17
CA ARG A 127 10.29 -4.46 2.75
C ARG A 127 11.76 -4.22 2.43
N LEU A 128 12.15 -4.64 1.23
CA LEU A 128 13.41 -4.23 0.61
C LEU A 128 13.07 -3.56 -0.72
N SER A 129 13.55 -2.34 -0.93
CA SER A 129 13.26 -1.55 -2.13
C SER A 129 14.54 -1.13 -2.84
N TYR A 130 14.51 -1.21 -4.16
CA TYR A 130 15.54 -0.70 -5.04
C TYR A 130 14.95 0.40 -5.93
N THR A 131 15.59 1.57 -5.99
CA THR A 131 15.16 2.72 -6.78
C THR A 131 16.23 3.10 -7.77
N THR A 132 15.84 3.36 -9.02
CA THR A 132 16.75 3.84 -10.08
C THR A 132 16.02 4.87 -10.95
N MET A 133 16.77 5.64 -11.72
CA MET A 133 16.23 6.55 -12.73
C MET A 133 16.39 5.94 -14.12
N LEU A 134 15.33 5.93 -14.90
CA LEU A 134 15.30 5.56 -16.32
C LEU A 134 14.87 6.79 -17.13
N GLY A 135 15.83 7.62 -17.53
CA GLY A 135 15.56 8.95 -18.06
C GLY A 135 14.90 9.84 -16.99
N SER A 136 13.72 10.38 -17.26
CA SER A 136 12.92 11.21 -16.35
C SER A 136 12.02 10.37 -15.42
N VAL A 137 11.97 9.06 -15.60
CA VAL A 137 11.09 8.16 -14.82
C VAL A 137 11.86 7.61 -13.63
N GLN A 138 11.35 7.80 -12.42
CA GLN A 138 11.84 7.09 -11.24
C GLN A 138 11.19 5.71 -11.20
N TRP A 139 12.03 4.67 -11.23
CA TRP A 139 11.59 3.29 -11.17
C TRP A 139 11.94 2.69 -9.81
N LYS A 140 10.95 2.11 -9.12
CA LYS A 140 11.13 1.46 -7.81
C LYS A 140 10.60 0.03 -7.86
N THR A 141 11.42 -0.93 -7.45
CA THR A 141 11.02 -2.32 -7.24
C THR A 141 11.06 -2.62 -5.75
N THR A 142 10.03 -3.28 -5.24
CA THR A 142 9.89 -3.61 -3.82
C THR A 142 9.53 -5.07 -3.66
N PHE A 143 10.27 -5.75 -2.81
CA PHE A 143 9.92 -7.04 -2.25
C PHE A 143 9.44 -6.85 -0.81
N ARG A 144 8.33 -7.51 -0.42
CA ARG A 144 7.75 -7.41 0.91
C ARG A 144 7.35 -8.79 1.42
N GLU A 145 7.74 -9.10 2.65
CA GLU A 145 7.30 -10.27 3.41
C GLU A 145 6.42 -9.83 4.57
N GLU A 146 5.31 -10.55 4.77
CA GLU A 146 4.31 -10.26 5.81
C GLU A 146 4.00 -11.52 6.61
N ALA A 147 3.96 -11.39 7.93
CA ALA A 147 3.37 -12.33 8.85
C ALA A 147 2.05 -11.74 9.39
N ARG A 148 0.97 -12.51 9.32
CA ARG A 148 -0.38 -12.09 9.71
C ARG A 148 -0.94 -13.08 10.72
N LYS A 149 -1.49 -12.56 11.82
CA LYS A 149 -2.20 -13.33 12.83
C LYS A 149 -3.63 -12.81 12.93
N PHE A 150 -4.58 -13.72 12.90
CA PHE A 150 -6.01 -13.41 12.90
C PHE A 150 -6.64 -13.80 14.24
N TYR A 151 -7.69 -13.06 14.60
CA TYR A 151 -8.44 -13.25 15.82
C TYR A 151 -9.94 -12.99 15.59
N THR A 152 -10.77 -13.53 16.49
CA THR A 152 -12.18 -13.16 16.63
C THR A 152 -12.32 -11.68 17.06
N PRO A 153 -13.53 -11.12 17.09
CA PRO A 153 -13.77 -9.78 17.66
C PRO A 153 -13.26 -9.63 19.10
N ASP A 154 -13.32 -10.70 19.88
CA ASP A 154 -12.92 -10.73 21.30
C ASP A 154 -11.45 -11.14 21.50
N PHE A 155 -10.65 -11.13 20.42
CA PHE A 155 -9.24 -11.51 20.39
C PHE A 155 -8.95 -12.97 20.75
N GLU A 156 -9.91 -13.87 20.58
CA GLU A 156 -9.68 -15.31 20.64
C GLU A 156 -9.06 -15.82 19.33
N THR A 157 -8.36 -16.94 19.36
CA THR A 157 -7.74 -17.54 18.17
C THR A 157 -8.80 -18.14 17.24
N VAL A 158 -8.54 -18.14 15.93
CA VAL A 158 -9.37 -18.76 14.91
C VAL A 158 -8.62 -19.93 14.28
N GLU A 159 -9.32 -20.92 13.68
CA GLU A 159 -8.71 -22.14 13.10
C GLU A 159 -7.60 -21.84 12.08
N ASN A 160 -7.80 -20.84 11.21
CA ASN A 160 -6.81 -20.38 10.22
C ASN A 160 -6.19 -19.08 10.69
N ASP A 161 -5.47 -19.13 11.79
CA ASP A 161 -5.07 -17.94 12.52
C ASP A 161 -3.78 -17.29 12.01
N PHE A 162 -2.99 -17.99 11.17
CA PHE A 162 -1.69 -17.49 10.73
C PHE A 162 -1.49 -17.60 9.21
N GLN A 163 -0.93 -16.54 8.62
CA GLN A 163 -0.61 -16.50 7.19
C GLN A 163 0.69 -15.75 6.93
N LEU A 164 1.53 -16.30 6.05
CA LEU A 164 2.66 -15.60 5.45
C LEU A 164 2.29 -15.12 4.04
N ARG A 165 2.75 -13.93 3.67
CA ARG A 165 2.56 -13.34 2.34
C ARG A 165 3.84 -12.76 1.79
N SER A 166 4.09 -13.05 0.52
CA SER A 166 5.17 -12.46 -0.26
C SER A 166 4.57 -11.57 -1.33
N ARG A 167 5.10 -10.35 -1.49
CA ARG A 167 4.66 -9.38 -2.50
C ARG A 167 5.82 -8.85 -3.31
N PHE A 168 5.60 -8.77 -4.61
CA PHE A 168 6.50 -8.11 -5.55
C PHE A 168 5.77 -6.93 -6.17
N LYS A 169 6.29 -5.73 -5.98
CA LYS A 169 5.73 -4.49 -6.54
C LYS A 169 6.77 -3.81 -7.40
N THR A 170 6.34 -3.35 -8.58
CA THR A 170 7.10 -2.43 -9.42
C THR A 170 6.31 -1.13 -9.57
N GLN A 171 6.99 0.00 -9.57
CA GLN A 171 6.38 1.33 -9.60
C GLN A 171 7.20 2.27 -10.47
N ALA A 172 6.51 3.02 -11.32
CA ALA A 172 7.05 4.12 -12.09
C ALA A 172 6.46 5.44 -11.61
N THR A 173 7.29 6.44 -11.38
CA THR A 173 6.86 7.79 -10.98
C THR A 173 7.40 8.80 -11.98
N VAL A 174 6.51 9.65 -12.50
CA VAL A 174 6.83 10.72 -13.46
C VAL A 174 6.42 12.06 -12.85
N ALA A 175 7.37 12.98 -12.71
CA ALA A 175 7.04 14.37 -12.36
C ALA A 175 6.32 15.03 -13.53
N LEU A 176 5.23 15.74 -13.26
CA LEU A 176 4.41 16.41 -14.27
C LEU A 176 4.79 17.89 -14.43
N ASP A 177 5.51 18.44 -13.47
CA ASP A 177 5.99 19.83 -13.46
C ASP A 177 7.47 19.90 -13.08
N SER A 178 8.08 21.05 -13.33
CA SER A 178 9.52 21.28 -13.07
C SER A 178 9.87 21.40 -11.58
N TYR A 179 8.90 21.66 -10.72
CA TYR A 179 9.07 21.77 -9.27
C TYR A 179 8.83 20.43 -8.57
N SER A 180 8.35 19.43 -9.31
CA SER A 180 8.00 18.10 -8.78
C SER A 180 6.90 18.13 -7.70
N GLU A 181 6.06 19.15 -7.70
CA GLU A 181 4.89 19.22 -6.83
C GLU A 181 3.84 18.18 -7.25
N SER A 182 3.69 17.99 -8.57
CA SER A 182 2.73 17.05 -9.15
C SER A 182 3.44 15.85 -9.76
N SER A 183 2.92 14.66 -9.52
CA SER A 183 3.46 13.40 -10.07
C SER A 183 2.37 12.43 -10.48
N LEU A 184 2.63 11.66 -11.52
CA LEU A 184 1.85 10.49 -11.88
C LEU A 184 2.60 9.23 -11.45
N ILE A 185 1.91 8.33 -10.75
CA ILE A 185 2.49 7.12 -10.17
C ILE A 185 1.70 5.91 -10.68
N GLY A 186 2.35 5.08 -11.52
CA GLY A 186 1.81 3.80 -11.94
C GLY A 186 2.49 2.65 -11.22
N SER A 187 1.76 1.61 -10.82
CA SER A 187 2.37 0.42 -10.22
C SER A 187 1.63 -0.87 -10.53
N ALA A 188 2.38 -1.97 -10.52
CA ALA A 188 1.87 -3.34 -10.57
C ALA A 188 2.44 -4.15 -9.41
N GLU A 189 1.60 -4.95 -8.76
CA GLU A 189 1.98 -5.81 -7.63
C GLU A 189 1.42 -7.22 -7.84
N ALA A 190 2.21 -8.24 -7.54
CA ALA A 190 1.77 -9.63 -7.44
C ALA A 190 1.91 -10.11 -5.99
N LEU A 191 0.91 -10.84 -5.50
CA LEU A 191 0.83 -11.35 -4.13
C LEU A 191 0.71 -12.87 -4.14
N PHE A 192 1.53 -13.49 -3.29
CA PHE A 192 1.52 -14.92 -2.99
C PHE A 192 1.28 -15.12 -1.50
N SER A 193 0.68 -16.23 -1.11
CA SER A 193 0.52 -16.54 0.31
C SER A 193 0.53 -18.04 0.60
N ILE A 194 0.86 -18.36 1.86
CA ILE A 194 0.74 -19.67 2.49
C ILE A 194 0.06 -19.44 3.84
N GLY A 195 -0.96 -20.23 4.15
CA GLY A 195 -1.68 -20.19 5.43
C GLY A 195 -1.39 -21.43 6.26
N ASN A 196 -1.53 -21.31 7.57
CA ASN A 196 -1.51 -22.43 8.49
C ASN A 196 -2.92 -22.67 9.02
N ASP A 197 -3.39 -23.91 8.92
CA ASP A 197 -4.63 -24.41 9.48
C ASP A 197 -4.30 -25.36 10.62
N ASP A 198 -4.91 -25.21 11.78
CA ASP A 198 -4.61 -26.01 12.98
C ASP A 198 -4.86 -27.50 12.77
N THR A 199 -5.75 -27.87 11.84
CA THR A 199 -6.13 -29.26 11.56
C THR A 199 -5.37 -29.86 10.37
N GLN A 200 -5.08 -29.07 9.34
CA GLN A 200 -4.47 -29.50 8.08
C GLN A 200 -3.00 -29.07 7.92
N GLY A 201 -2.51 -28.19 8.81
CA GLY A 201 -1.16 -27.63 8.76
C GLY A 201 -0.99 -26.57 7.67
N TRP A 202 0.22 -26.44 7.13
CA TRP A 202 0.53 -25.44 6.12
C TRP A 202 -0.06 -25.77 4.75
N SER A 203 -0.76 -24.80 4.14
CA SER A 203 -1.23 -24.87 2.76
C SER A 203 -0.07 -24.78 1.75
N ASN A 204 -0.36 -24.91 0.46
CA ASN A 204 0.62 -24.62 -0.57
C ASN A 204 0.89 -23.12 -0.68
N PHE A 205 2.11 -22.77 -1.09
CA PHE A 205 2.45 -21.39 -1.47
C PHE A 205 1.85 -21.10 -2.85
N GLU A 206 0.87 -20.19 -2.91
CA GLU A 206 0.08 -19.96 -4.11
C GLU A 206 -0.04 -18.48 -4.42
N TYR A 207 -0.16 -18.19 -5.72
CA TYR A 207 -0.57 -16.88 -6.19
C TYR A 207 -2.01 -16.58 -5.75
N LYS A 208 -2.27 -15.35 -5.29
CA LYS A 208 -3.59 -14.94 -4.79
C LYS A 208 -4.19 -13.77 -5.57
N GLU A 209 -3.41 -12.76 -5.91
CA GLU A 209 -3.92 -11.54 -6.54
C GLU A 209 -2.84 -10.76 -7.27
N SER A 210 -3.27 -9.94 -8.26
CA SER A 210 -2.47 -8.88 -8.86
C SER A 210 -3.18 -7.55 -8.75
N ARG A 211 -2.42 -6.48 -8.46
CA ARG A 211 -2.93 -5.13 -8.33
C ARG A 211 -2.27 -4.19 -9.31
N PHE A 212 -3.08 -3.38 -9.95
CA PHE A 212 -2.64 -2.32 -10.84
C PHE A 212 -3.16 -0.99 -10.32
N CYS A 213 -2.26 -0.03 -10.08
CA CYS A 213 -2.63 1.25 -9.51
C CYS A 213 -2.15 2.39 -10.41
N LEU A 214 -2.97 3.44 -10.46
CA LEU A 214 -2.60 4.72 -11.05
C LEU A 214 -3.01 5.83 -10.09
N TYR A 215 -2.04 6.67 -9.69
CA TYR A 215 -2.25 7.76 -8.76
C TYR A 215 -1.73 9.08 -9.31
N TYR A 216 -2.46 10.12 -9.04
CA TYR A 216 -1.98 11.49 -9.09
C TYR A 216 -1.61 11.92 -7.68
N SER A 217 -0.39 12.42 -7.51
CA SER A 217 0.16 12.88 -6.24
C SER A 217 0.49 14.34 -6.33
N TYR A 218 -0.01 15.14 -5.38
CA TYR A 218 0.23 16.57 -5.29
C TYR A 218 0.82 16.94 -3.93
N SER A 219 2.01 17.54 -3.94
CA SER A 219 2.76 17.96 -2.74
C SER A 219 3.20 19.41 -2.96
N PRO A 220 2.38 20.40 -2.59
CA PRO A 220 2.72 21.82 -2.75
C PRO A 220 3.88 22.21 -1.83
N ASP A 221 4.85 22.95 -2.35
CA ASP A 221 5.98 23.47 -1.56
C ASP A 221 5.54 24.42 -0.41
N SER A 222 4.35 25.02 -0.55
CA SER A 222 3.80 25.97 0.43
C SER A 222 3.22 25.32 1.68
N MET A 223 2.99 24.00 1.67
CA MET A 223 2.37 23.25 2.78
C MET A 223 3.06 21.91 2.98
N PRO A 224 3.28 21.48 4.24
CA PRO A 224 3.87 20.19 4.54
C PRO A 224 2.82 19.06 4.42
N VAL A 225 2.20 18.91 3.25
CA VAL A 225 1.15 17.94 3.00
C VAL A 225 1.24 17.38 1.59
N THR A 226 1.00 16.08 1.46
CA THR A 226 0.83 15.39 0.18
C THR A 226 -0.60 14.87 0.08
N PHE A 227 -1.23 15.10 -1.07
CA PHE A 227 -2.53 14.57 -1.44
C PHE A 227 -2.34 13.54 -2.55
N ASP A 228 -2.83 12.34 -2.35
CA ASP A 228 -2.83 11.30 -3.37
C ASP A 228 -4.27 10.93 -3.73
N VAL A 229 -4.61 10.99 -5.02
CA VAL A 229 -5.89 10.51 -5.56
C VAL A 229 -5.58 9.42 -6.56
N GLY A 230 -6.23 8.28 -6.46
CA GLY A 230 -5.88 7.16 -7.31
C GLY A 230 -7.00 6.18 -7.59
N TYR A 231 -6.73 5.39 -8.59
CA TYR A 231 -7.50 4.22 -8.97
C TYR A 231 -6.65 2.98 -8.80
N MET A 232 -7.24 1.93 -8.25
CA MET A 232 -6.63 0.60 -8.18
C MET A 232 -7.60 -0.44 -8.72
N ASN A 233 -7.10 -1.34 -9.56
CA ASN A 233 -7.78 -2.57 -9.94
C ASN A 233 -7.10 -3.75 -9.25
N ASP A 234 -7.85 -4.56 -8.52
CA ASP A 234 -7.40 -5.75 -7.79
C ASP A 234 -7.98 -6.99 -8.46
N LEU A 235 -7.13 -7.78 -9.12
CA LEU A 235 -7.50 -9.05 -9.76
C LEU A 235 -7.24 -10.19 -8.77
N ILE A 236 -8.32 -10.71 -8.20
CA ILE A 236 -8.30 -11.72 -7.14
C ILE A 236 -8.61 -13.10 -7.71
N GLY A 237 -7.75 -14.08 -7.43
CA GLY A 237 -7.91 -15.47 -7.87
C GLY A 237 -7.03 -15.83 -9.05
N HIS A 238 -7.26 -17.00 -9.65
CA HIS A 238 -6.44 -17.54 -10.73
C HIS A 238 -7.27 -18.32 -11.76
N CYS A 239 -6.71 -18.50 -12.95
CA CYS A 239 -7.32 -19.21 -14.07
C CYS A 239 -8.71 -18.68 -14.45
N HIS A 240 -9.76 -19.51 -14.41
CA HIS A 240 -11.12 -19.16 -14.80
C HIS A 240 -11.97 -18.52 -13.69
N HIS A 241 -11.39 -18.30 -12.51
CA HIS A 241 -12.08 -17.75 -11.33
C HIS A 241 -11.44 -16.43 -10.89
N ILE A 242 -11.20 -15.52 -11.84
CA ILE A 242 -10.70 -14.18 -11.55
C ILE A 242 -11.91 -13.30 -11.25
N LYS A 243 -11.86 -12.61 -10.10
CA LYS A 243 -12.76 -11.52 -9.74
C LYS A 243 -11.96 -10.24 -9.76
N ASP A 244 -12.54 -9.17 -10.26
CA ASP A 244 -11.94 -7.85 -10.23
C ASP A 244 -12.69 -6.94 -9.26
N ALA A 245 -11.93 -6.14 -8.53
CA ALA A 245 -12.45 -5.10 -7.66
C ALA A 245 -11.80 -3.76 -8.04
N ASN A 246 -12.64 -2.74 -8.19
CA ASN A 246 -12.23 -1.43 -8.64
C ASN A 246 -12.27 -0.44 -7.47
N TYR A 247 -11.15 0.21 -7.18
CA TYR A 247 -11.01 1.09 -6.03
C TYR A 247 -10.82 2.53 -6.45
N LEU A 248 -11.51 3.42 -5.77
CA LEU A 248 -11.15 4.82 -5.68
C LEU A 248 -10.38 5.02 -4.37
N ALA A 249 -9.21 5.64 -4.43
CA ALA A 249 -8.36 5.89 -3.27
C ALA A 249 -8.09 7.38 -3.09
N PHE A 250 -8.07 7.82 -1.83
CA PHE A 250 -7.72 9.17 -1.44
C PHE A 250 -6.88 9.14 -0.17
N ASP A 251 -5.65 9.66 -0.23
CA ASP A 251 -4.74 9.70 0.91
C ASP A 251 -4.29 11.14 1.17
N ILE A 252 -4.16 11.48 2.45
CA ILE A 252 -3.57 12.73 2.93
C ILE A 252 -2.38 12.38 3.81
N VAL A 253 -1.20 12.88 3.48
CA VAL A 253 0.01 12.65 4.27
C VAL A 253 0.59 13.98 4.72
N LEU A 254 0.60 14.21 6.03
CA LEU A 254 1.27 15.33 6.66
C LEU A 254 2.77 15.04 6.75
N GLU A 255 3.63 15.97 6.33
CA GLU A 255 5.07 15.76 6.25
C GLU A 255 5.82 16.65 7.25
N ASN A 256 6.63 16.02 8.13
CA ASN A 256 7.51 16.71 9.08
C ASN A 256 6.79 17.77 9.94
N VAL A 257 5.67 17.37 10.54
CA VAL A 257 4.84 18.27 11.38
C VAL A 257 5.29 18.34 12.83
N PHE A 258 6.30 17.52 13.23
CA PHE A 258 6.88 17.49 14.57
C PHE A 258 8.39 17.72 14.53
#